data_91cc9e59187a9a0c151d474c8c1905b1
#
_entry.id   91cc9e59187a9a0c151d474c8c1905b1
#
_cell.length_a   1.000
_cell.length_b   1.000
_cell.length_c   1.000
_cell.angle_alpha   90.00
_cell.angle_beta   90.00
_cell.angle_gamma   90.00
#
_symmetry.space_group_name_H-M   'P 1'
#
loop_
_entity.id
_entity.type
_entity.pdbx_description
1 polymer ?
#
loop_
_entity_poly.entity_id
_entity_poly.type
_entity_poly.pdbx_seq_one_letter_code
_entity_poly.pdbx_strand_id
1 'polypeptide(L)'
;MTRKIKLTRANKSILLNGLAPYYYQEKALGHNTENPGRLILKINALPADKKATFSTEEIRLMRITINRLRNERLGKGQYTDAADDLLLKLF
;
A
#
# COMPACT_ATOMS: atom_id res chain seq x y z
N MET A 1 -17.47 -4.73 3.51
CA MET A 1 -16.75 -5.82 4.19
C MET A 1 -15.41 -5.32 4.67
N THR A 2 -14.94 -5.82 5.81
CA THR A 2 -13.64 -5.42 6.37
C THR A 2 -12.79 -6.64 6.69
N ARG A 3 -11.48 -6.46 6.74
CA ARG A 3 -10.54 -7.49 7.16
C ARG A 3 -9.55 -6.90 8.15
N LYS A 4 -9.13 -7.71 9.09
CA LYS A 4 -8.04 -7.36 10.01
C LYS A 4 -6.74 -7.87 9.41
N ILE A 5 -5.77 -6.99 9.26
CA ILE A 5 -4.46 -7.31 8.70
C ILE A 5 -3.39 -6.78 9.64
N LYS A 6 -2.42 -7.62 9.94
CA LYS A 6 -1.27 -7.23 10.76
C LYS A 6 -0.15 -6.76 9.82
N LEU A 7 0.24 -5.51 9.96
CA LEU A 7 1.33 -4.93 9.17
C LEU A 7 2.57 -4.79 10.04
N THR A 8 3.66 -5.37 9.59
CA THR A 8 4.97 -5.17 10.19
C THR A 8 5.49 -3.78 9.84
N ARG A 9 6.56 -3.34 10.51
CA ARG A 9 7.23 -2.09 10.17
C ARG A 9 7.66 -2.08 8.70
N ALA A 10 8.20 -3.20 8.22
CA ALA A 10 8.60 -3.34 6.82
C ALA A 10 7.41 -3.23 5.88
N ASN A 11 6.27 -3.86 6.22
CA ASN A 11 5.05 -3.76 5.43
C ASN A 11 4.56 -2.31 5.31
N LYS A 12 4.56 -1.58 6.43
CA LYS A 12 4.17 -0.18 6.44
C LYS A 12 5.06 0.66 5.52
N SER A 13 6.36 0.46 5.61
CA SER A 13 7.34 1.18 4.78
C SER A 13 7.08 0.94 3.29
N ILE A 14 6.88 -0.32 2.90
CA ILE A 14 6.61 -0.68 1.51
C ILE A 14 5.30 -0.06 1.03
N LEU A 15 4.24 -0.12 1.85
CA LEU A 15 2.96 0.48 1.51
C LEU A 15 3.08 1.98 1.29
N LEU A 16 3.79 2.68 2.17
CA LEU A 16 3.98 4.12 2.01
C LEU A 16 4.83 4.44 0.77
N ASN A 17 5.83 3.63 0.48
CA ASN A 17 6.64 3.78 -0.73
C ASN A 17 5.84 3.57 -2.01
N GLY A 18 4.80 2.75 -1.96
CA GLY A 18 3.90 2.55 -3.10
C GLY A 18 2.81 3.60 -3.19
N LEU A 19 2.23 3.98 -2.04
CA LEU A 19 1.10 4.91 -1.99
C LEU A 19 1.50 6.36 -2.28
N ALA A 20 2.65 6.81 -1.82
CA ALA A 20 3.06 8.20 -2.00
C ALA A 20 3.21 8.58 -3.48
N PRO A 21 3.96 7.82 -4.31
CA PRO A 21 4.03 8.12 -5.74
C PRO A 21 2.66 8.03 -6.42
N TYR A 22 1.85 7.05 -6.04
CA TYR A 22 0.49 6.91 -6.56
C TYR A 22 -0.34 8.15 -6.26
N TYR A 23 -0.30 8.63 -5.03
CA TYR A 23 -1.00 9.84 -4.60
C TYR A 23 -0.62 11.04 -5.45
N TYR A 24 0.67 11.29 -5.60
CA TYR A 24 1.16 12.44 -6.36
C TYR A 24 0.84 12.33 -7.85
N GLN A 25 0.91 11.14 -8.41
CA GLN A 25 0.56 10.89 -9.81
C GLN A 25 -0.92 11.17 -10.07
N GLU A 26 -1.79 10.65 -9.22
CA GLU A 26 -3.23 10.89 -9.34
C GLU A 26 -3.57 12.36 -9.18
N LYS A 27 -2.89 13.06 -8.26
CA LYS A 27 -3.06 14.49 -8.05
C LYS A 27 -2.65 15.29 -9.30
N ALA A 28 -1.55 14.92 -9.90
CA ALA A 28 -1.05 15.58 -11.11
C ALA A 28 -2.00 15.39 -12.31
N LEU A 29 -2.72 14.25 -12.35
CA LEU A 29 -3.71 13.96 -13.38
C LEU A 29 -5.08 14.59 -13.10
N GLY A 30 -5.23 15.30 -11.98
CA GLY A 30 -6.49 15.92 -11.58
C GLY A 30 -7.52 14.95 -11.02
N HIS A 31 -7.13 13.74 -10.66
CA HIS A 31 -8.02 12.75 -10.07
C HIS A 31 -8.23 13.03 -8.57
N ASN A 32 -9.33 12.51 -8.02
CA ASN A 32 -9.62 12.63 -6.60
C ASN A 32 -8.61 11.81 -5.79
N THR A 33 -7.90 12.47 -4.87
CA THR A 33 -6.85 11.85 -4.05
C THR A 33 -7.28 11.65 -2.59
N GLU A 34 -8.56 11.80 -2.28
CA GLU A 34 -9.05 11.68 -0.91
C GLU A 34 -8.79 10.28 -0.33
N ASN A 35 -9.13 9.24 -1.06
CA ASN A 35 -8.96 7.86 -0.60
C ASN A 35 -7.49 7.47 -0.40
N PRO A 36 -6.60 7.66 -1.38
CA PRO A 36 -5.18 7.36 -1.15
C PRO A 36 -4.56 8.25 -0.07
N GLY A 37 -4.95 9.50 0.02
CA GLY A 37 -4.46 10.40 1.06
C GLY A 37 -4.85 9.95 2.45
N ARG A 38 -6.09 9.56 2.66
CA ARG A 38 -6.58 9.03 3.94
C ARG A 38 -5.88 7.73 4.30
N LEU A 39 -5.66 6.85 3.32
CA LEU A 39 -4.99 5.58 3.56
C LEU A 39 -3.53 5.79 3.98
N ILE A 40 -2.83 6.73 3.36
CA ILE A 40 -1.46 7.09 3.75
C ILE A 40 -1.42 7.52 5.21
N LEU A 41 -2.31 8.43 5.61
CA LEU A 41 -2.38 8.91 6.98
C LEU A 41 -2.71 7.79 7.96
N LYS A 42 -3.64 6.92 7.60
CA LYS A 42 -4.03 5.78 8.41
C LYS A 42 -2.86 4.83 8.65
N ILE A 43 -2.18 4.43 7.58
CA ILE A 43 -1.04 3.51 7.65
C ILE A 43 0.09 4.12 8.47
N ASN A 44 0.38 5.40 8.25
CA ASN A 44 1.43 6.09 8.98
C ASN A 44 1.16 6.13 10.48
N ALA A 45 -0.10 6.27 10.88
CA ALA A 45 -0.52 6.34 12.28
C ALA A 45 -0.63 4.97 12.97
N LEU A 46 -0.70 3.88 12.21
CA LEU A 46 -0.87 2.54 12.78
C LEU A 46 0.38 2.08 13.53
N PRO A 47 0.21 1.48 14.73
CA PRO A 47 1.34 0.82 15.39
C PRO A 47 1.75 -0.41 14.59
N ALA A 48 3.07 -0.61 14.47
CA ALA A 48 3.60 -1.79 13.80
C ALA A 48 3.28 -3.06 14.59
N ASP A 49 3.11 -4.17 13.87
CA ASP A 49 2.90 -5.51 14.44
C ASP A 49 1.61 -5.68 15.24
N LYS A 50 0.64 -4.80 15.00
CA LYS A 50 -0.71 -4.93 15.55
C LYS A 50 -1.73 -5.04 14.43
N LYS A 51 -2.78 -5.81 14.65
CA LYS A 51 -3.86 -5.95 13.68
C LYS A 51 -4.64 -4.65 13.56
N ALA A 52 -4.94 -4.26 12.33
CA ALA A 52 -5.78 -3.11 12.03
C ALA A 52 -6.87 -3.52 11.04
N THR A 53 -8.01 -2.86 11.11
CA THR A 53 -9.13 -3.15 10.22
C THR A 53 -9.06 -2.29 8.96
N PHE A 54 -9.17 -2.94 7.81
CA PHE A 54 -9.18 -2.27 6.51
C PHE A 54 -10.46 -2.64 5.75
N SER A 55 -11.02 -1.67 5.05
CA SER A 55 -12.16 -1.89 4.18
C SER A 55 -11.72 -2.59 2.89
N THR A 56 -12.69 -3.13 2.16
CA THR A 56 -12.44 -3.72 0.84
C THR A 56 -11.79 -2.71 -0.12
N GLU A 57 -12.25 -1.47 -0.07
CA GLU A 57 -11.70 -0.38 -0.88
C GLU A 57 -10.24 -0.10 -0.54
N GLU A 58 -9.94 -0.06 0.75
CA GLU A 58 -8.57 0.17 1.21
C GLU A 58 -7.63 -0.97 0.79
N ILE A 59 -8.08 -2.22 0.95
CA ILE A 59 -7.30 -3.39 0.55
C ILE A 59 -7.06 -3.39 -0.96
N ARG A 60 -8.07 -3.04 -1.74
CA ARG A 60 -7.94 -2.95 -3.19
C ARG A 60 -6.88 -1.92 -3.59
N LEU A 61 -6.91 -0.75 -2.96
CA LEU A 61 -5.95 0.31 -3.23
C LEU A 61 -4.54 -0.12 -2.85
N MET A 62 -4.38 -0.79 -1.72
CA MET A 62 -3.09 -1.34 -1.31
C MET A 62 -2.55 -2.34 -2.33
N ARG A 63 -3.40 -3.25 -2.83
CA ARG A 63 -2.99 -4.21 -3.86
C ARG A 63 -2.51 -3.51 -5.13
N ILE A 64 -3.27 -2.54 -5.61
CA ILE A 64 -2.94 -1.80 -6.83
C ILE A 64 -1.58 -1.12 -6.70
N THR A 65 -1.35 -0.43 -5.60
CA THR A 65 -0.12 0.33 -5.39
C THR A 65 1.10 -0.56 -5.21
N ILE A 66 0.95 -1.68 -4.50
CA ILE A 66 2.04 -2.62 -4.30
C ILE A 66 2.36 -3.38 -5.59
N ASN A 67 1.35 -3.75 -6.40
CA ASN A 67 1.58 -4.34 -7.71
C ASN A 67 2.37 -3.40 -8.63
N ARG A 68 2.05 -2.12 -8.63
CA ARG A 68 2.78 -1.12 -9.41
C ARG A 68 4.24 -1.02 -8.96
N LEU A 69 4.45 -0.96 -7.66
CA LEU A 69 5.79 -0.89 -7.07
C LEU A 69 6.60 -2.15 -7.43
N ARG A 70 5.98 -3.32 -7.31
CA ARG A 70 6.60 -4.59 -7.67
C ARG A 70 7.02 -4.61 -9.14
N ASN A 71 6.13 -4.23 -10.03
CA ASN A 71 6.40 -4.21 -11.47
C ASN A 71 7.52 -3.23 -11.81
N GLU A 72 7.53 -2.07 -11.17
CA GLU A 72 8.58 -1.07 -11.35
C GLU A 72 9.94 -1.62 -10.91
N ARG A 73 9.99 -2.29 -9.76
CA ARG A 73 11.23 -2.90 -9.26
C ARG A 73 11.71 -4.03 -10.16
N LEU A 74 10.81 -4.87 -10.66
CA LEU A 74 11.15 -5.92 -11.62
C LEU A 74 11.78 -5.33 -12.88
N GLY A 75 11.20 -4.24 -13.41
CA GLY A 75 11.73 -3.56 -14.56
C GLY A 75 13.14 -3.00 -14.35
N LYS A 76 13.53 -2.74 -13.12
CA LYS A 76 14.86 -2.25 -12.74
C LYS A 76 15.81 -3.36 -12.29
N GLY A 77 15.37 -4.63 -12.34
CA GLY A 77 16.17 -5.75 -11.88
C GLY A 77 16.34 -5.83 -10.37
N GLN A 78 15.44 -5.21 -9.60
CA GLN A 78 15.47 -5.20 -8.14
C GLN A 78 14.67 -6.35 -7.54
N TYR A 79 15.00 -6.76 -6.32
CA TYR A 79 14.28 -7.80 -5.60
C TYR A 79 12.87 -7.33 -5.23
N THR A 80 11.91 -8.27 -5.31
CA THR A 80 10.50 -7.99 -5.01
C THR A 80 9.95 -8.84 -3.88
N ASP A 81 10.80 -9.59 -3.17
CA ASP A 81 10.35 -10.57 -2.17
C ASP A 81 9.46 -9.94 -1.09
N ALA A 82 9.85 -8.78 -0.58
CA ALA A 82 9.07 -8.10 0.47
C ALA A 82 7.72 -7.62 -0.06
N ALA A 83 7.66 -7.14 -1.30
CA ALA A 83 6.41 -6.74 -1.94
C ALA A 83 5.51 -7.96 -2.20
N ASP A 84 6.10 -9.07 -2.65
CA ASP A 84 5.37 -10.31 -2.88
C ASP A 84 4.78 -10.87 -1.59
N ASP A 85 5.53 -10.88 -0.50
CA ASP A 85 5.06 -11.31 0.80
C ASP A 85 3.89 -10.46 1.29
N LEU A 86 3.99 -9.15 1.11
CA LEU A 86 2.92 -8.23 1.47
C LEU A 86 1.66 -8.49 0.63
N LEU A 87 1.80 -8.71 -0.67
CA LEU A 87 0.67 -9.02 -1.54
C LEU A 87 -0.07 -10.27 -1.08
N LEU A 88 0.64 -11.30 -0.60
CA LEU A 88 0.02 -12.51 -0.06
C LEU A 88 -0.89 -12.20 1.13
N LYS A 89 -0.52 -11.24 1.97
CA LYS A 89 -1.37 -10.82 3.10
C LYS A 89 -2.63 -10.10 2.63
N LEU A 90 -2.59 -9.46 1.47
CA LEU A 90 -3.69 -8.66 0.95
C LEU A 90 -4.69 -9.46 0.11
N PHE A 91 -4.37 -10.68 -0.23
CA PHE A 91 -5.28 -11.59 -0.96
C PHE A 91 -6.09 -12.52 -0.04
#